data_667d27e028df78dbefffeb8b1b7f3a05
#
_entry.id   667d27e028df78dbefffeb8b1b7f3a05
#
_cell.length_a   1.000
_cell.length_b   1.000
_cell.length_c   1.000
_cell.angle_alpha   90.00
_cell.angle_beta   90.00
_cell.angle_gamma   90.00
#
_symmetry.space_group_name_H-M   'P 1'
#
loop_
_entity.id
_entity.type
_entity.pdbx_description
1 polymer ?
#
loop_
_entity_poly.entity_id
_entity_poly.type
_entity_poly.pdbx_seq_one_letter_code
_entity_poly.pdbx_strand_id
1 'polypeptide(L)'
;MKLFIGLDVSSQKLDTCFLTDSKEILFEGSLSNDLIGASEIKQRILEYQETFGFYQIVIGMESTSVYSFHPAMFFYLDEDLKLLPVEVTVENPYRIKQYSRMFDQDKT
;
A
#
# COMPACT_ATOMS: atom_id res chain seq x y z
N MET A 1 5.63 -7.88 -13.38
CA MET A 1 4.51 -7.93 -12.42
C MET A 1 4.54 -6.70 -11.53
N LYS A 2 3.39 -6.11 -11.27
CA LYS A 2 3.24 -4.94 -10.40
C LYS A 2 2.61 -5.34 -9.08
N LEU A 3 2.93 -4.60 -8.03
CA LEU A 3 2.32 -4.75 -6.71
C LEU A 3 1.57 -3.47 -6.35
N PHE A 4 0.34 -3.61 -5.90
CA PHE A 4 -0.48 -2.50 -5.40
C PHE A 4 -0.73 -2.72 -3.91
N ILE A 5 -0.43 -1.71 -3.12
CA ILE A 5 -0.67 -1.73 -1.67
C ILE A 5 -1.68 -0.64 -1.37
N GLY A 6 -2.89 -1.04 -1.04
CA GLY A 6 -3.95 -0.11 -0.67
C GLY A 6 -4.02 0.04 0.84
N LEU A 7 -4.04 1.27 1.31
CA LEU A 7 -4.15 1.58 2.72
C LEU A 7 -5.40 2.42 2.96
N ASP A 8 -6.29 1.91 3.79
CA ASP A 8 -7.41 2.69 4.33
C ASP A 8 -6.97 3.16 5.72
N VAL A 9 -6.72 4.46 5.84
CA VAL A 9 -6.06 5.06 7.00
C VAL A 9 -7.07 5.66 7.95
N SER A 10 -7.00 5.26 9.22
CA SER A 10 -7.73 5.91 10.32
C SER A 10 -6.72 6.36 11.38
N SER A 11 -7.22 6.99 12.45
CA SER A 11 -6.33 7.48 13.50
C SER A 11 -5.49 6.39 14.14
N GLN A 12 -6.00 5.16 14.20
CA GLN A 12 -5.33 4.07 14.91
C GLN A 12 -4.96 2.88 14.02
N LYS A 13 -5.49 2.81 12.80
CA LYS A 13 -5.35 1.62 11.97
C LYS A 13 -4.95 1.94 10.54
N LEU A 14 -4.20 1.01 9.97
CA LEU A 14 -3.92 0.93 8.55
C LEU A 14 -4.53 -0.38 8.04
N ASP A 15 -5.71 -0.29 7.46
CA ASP A 15 -6.33 -1.45 6.80
C ASP A 15 -5.62 -1.64 5.48
N THR A 16 -4.93 -2.77 5.35
CA THR A 16 -3.88 -2.97 4.34
C THR A 16 -4.24 -4.13 3.42
N CYS A 17 -4.04 -3.92 2.13
CA CYS A 17 -4.19 -4.98 1.13
C CYS A 17 -3.02 -4.92 0.15
N PHE A 18 -2.32 -6.05 0.00
CA PHE A 18 -1.27 -6.24 -1.01
C PHE A 18 -1.86 -7.04 -2.16
N LEU A 19 -1.93 -6.44 -3.35
CA LEU A 19 -2.59 -7.03 -4.50
C LEU A 19 -1.67 -6.96 -5.72
N THR A 20 -1.48 -8.08 -6.40
CA THR A 20 -0.71 -8.09 -7.65
C THR A 20 -1.57 -7.66 -8.83
N ASP A 21 -0.94 -7.32 -9.96
CA ASP A 21 -1.66 -6.99 -11.20
C ASP A 21 -2.33 -8.22 -11.82
N SER A 22 -1.98 -9.43 -11.37
CA SER A 22 -2.70 -10.66 -11.73
C SER A 22 -3.85 -10.96 -10.76
N LYS A 23 -4.16 -10.02 -9.86
CA LYS A 23 -5.29 -10.06 -8.92
C LYS A 23 -5.13 -11.08 -7.79
N GLU A 24 -3.91 -11.45 -7.50
CA GLU A 24 -3.60 -12.29 -6.34
C GLU A 24 -3.41 -11.40 -5.11
N ILE A 25 -4.12 -11.73 -4.03
CA ILE A 25 -3.98 -11.04 -2.75
C ILE A 25 -2.86 -11.72 -1.98
N LEU A 26 -1.77 -11.00 -1.75
CA LEU A 26 -0.63 -11.54 -1.01
C LEU A 26 -0.79 -11.34 0.50
N PHE A 27 -1.45 -10.27 0.91
CA PHE A 27 -1.70 -9.99 2.31
C PHE A 27 -2.91 -9.08 2.44
N GLU A 28 -3.74 -9.31 3.44
CA GLU A 28 -4.86 -8.46 3.79
C GLU A 28 -5.02 -8.47 5.29
N GLY A 29 -5.04 -7.30 5.90
CA GLY A 29 -5.17 -7.21 7.36
C GLY A 29 -5.10 -5.79 7.85
N SER A 30 -5.37 -5.64 9.15
CA SER A 30 -5.35 -4.35 9.84
C SER A 30 -4.11 -4.26 10.70
N LEU A 31 -3.33 -3.20 10.48
CA LEU A 31 -2.11 -2.92 11.24
C LEU A 31 -2.27 -1.60 11.97
N SER A 32 -1.42 -1.33 12.95
CA SER A 32 -1.50 -0.07 13.69
C SER A 32 -0.98 1.10 12.86
N ASN A 33 -1.63 2.26 13.00
CA ASN A 33 -1.17 3.49 12.33
C ASN A 33 -0.12 4.17 13.20
N ASP A 34 1.06 3.56 13.23
CA ASP A 34 2.22 4.05 13.95
C ASP A 34 3.48 3.48 13.29
N LEU A 35 4.63 3.74 13.89
CA LEU A 35 5.90 3.26 13.37
C LEU A 35 5.94 1.71 13.29
N ILE A 36 5.32 1.04 14.24
CA ILE A 36 5.29 -0.43 14.27
C ILE A 36 4.52 -0.96 13.07
N GLY A 37 3.31 -0.45 12.83
CA GLY A 37 2.52 -0.89 11.69
C GLY A 37 3.14 -0.55 10.35
N ALA A 38 3.68 0.65 10.21
CA ALA A 38 4.37 1.07 8.99
C ALA A 38 5.61 0.20 8.73
N SER A 39 6.35 -0.12 9.78
CA SER A 39 7.54 -0.97 9.66
C SER A 39 7.17 -2.40 9.25
N GLU A 40 6.03 -2.91 9.70
CA GLU A 40 5.58 -4.23 9.28
C GLU A 40 5.21 -4.23 7.80
N ILE A 41 4.57 -3.18 7.31
CA ILE A 41 4.27 -3.05 5.88
C ILE A 41 5.58 -3.01 5.08
N LYS A 42 6.54 -2.21 5.52
CA LYS A 42 7.86 -2.15 4.87
C LYS A 42 8.51 -3.54 4.82
N GLN A 43 8.49 -4.27 5.90
CA GLN A 43 9.11 -5.59 5.96
C GLN A 43 8.45 -6.55 4.96
N ARG A 44 7.13 -6.50 4.85
CA ARG A 44 6.41 -7.31 3.86
C ARG A 44 6.76 -6.93 2.43
N ILE A 45 6.92 -5.64 2.17
CA ILE A 45 7.35 -5.16 0.84
C ILE A 45 8.71 -5.75 0.48
N LEU A 46 9.66 -5.69 1.40
CA LEU A 46 11.00 -6.21 1.16
C LEU A 46 10.97 -7.72 0.90
N GLU A 47 10.20 -8.46 1.68
CA GLU A 47 10.07 -9.91 1.53
C GLU A 47 9.43 -10.30 0.20
N TYR A 48 8.31 -9.66 -0.15
CA TYR A 48 7.63 -9.95 -1.41
C TYR A 48 8.47 -9.52 -2.62
N GLN A 49 9.19 -8.39 -2.51
CA GLN A 49 10.07 -7.96 -3.59
C GLN A 49 11.18 -8.98 -3.84
N GLU A 50 11.74 -9.53 -2.79
CA GLU A 50 12.77 -10.56 -2.93
C GLU A 50 12.22 -11.82 -3.61
N THR A 51 10.99 -12.18 -3.32
CA THR A 51 10.34 -13.37 -3.89
C THR A 51 9.89 -13.16 -5.33
N PHE A 52 9.24 -12.02 -5.63
CA PHE A 52 8.56 -11.79 -6.91
C PHE A 52 9.31 -10.88 -7.87
N GLY A 53 10.12 -9.94 -7.35
CA GLY A 53 10.85 -9.01 -8.22
C GLY A 53 9.95 -8.08 -9.01
N PHE A 54 9.01 -7.41 -8.34
CA PHE A 54 8.10 -6.47 -8.99
C PHE A 54 8.88 -5.34 -9.67
N TYR A 55 8.45 -4.93 -10.87
CA TYR A 55 9.05 -3.79 -11.55
C TYR A 55 8.40 -2.46 -11.16
N GLN A 56 7.28 -2.50 -10.46
CA GLN A 56 6.63 -1.32 -9.90
C GLN A 56 5.83 -1.70 -8.67
N ILE A 57 5.95 -0.91 -7.61
CA ILE A 57 5.21 -1.09 -6.36
C ILE A 57 4.53 0.25 -6.08
N VAL A 58 3.20 0.24 -6.01
CA VAL A 58 2.42 1.46 -5.74
C VAL A 58 1.79 1.34 -4.37
N ILE A 59 2.07 2.30 -3.50
CA ILE A 59 1.41 2.42 -2.20
C ILE A 59 0.40 3.55 -2.32
N GLY A 60 -0.89 3.19 -2.28
CA GLY A 60 -1.97 4.17 -2.42
C GLY A 60 -2.76 4.33 -1.14
N MET A 61 -3.10 5.57 -0.80
CA MET A 61 -3.93 5.87 0.36
C MET A 61 -4.78 7.10 0.09
N GLU A 62 -5.90 7.22 0.80
CA GLU A 62 -6.81 8.36 0.66
C GLU A 62 -6.29 9.58 1.40
N SER A 63 -6.55 10.77 0.81
CA SER A 63 -6.10 12.06 1.37
C SER A 63 -7.18 12.71 2.25
N THR A 64 -8.08 11.93 2.83
CA THR A 64 -9.24 12.46 3.56
C THR A 64 -8.94 12.94 4.96
N SER A 65 -7.76 12.68 5.49
CA SER A 65 -7.49 13.01 6.89
C SER A 65 -6.00 13.26 7.11
N VAL A 66 -5.71 14.01 8.18
CA VAL A 66 -4.33 14.26 8.63
C VAL A 66 -3.62 12.96 9.04
N TYR A 67 -4.38 11.90 9.30
CA TYR A 67 -3.80 10.63 9.75
C TYR A 67 -3.03 9.91 8.67
N SER A 68 -3.23 10.26 7.40
CA SER A 68 -2.46 9.69 6.29
C SER A 68 -1.08 10.32 6.14
N PHE A 69 -0.83 11.46 6.77
CA PHE A 69 0.45 12.18 6.62
C PHE A 69 1.64 11.36 7.10
N HIS A 70 1.55 10.78 8.30
CA HIS A 70 2.67 10.03 8.88
C HIS A 70 3.02 8.77 8.08
N PRO A 71 2.06 7.89 7.74
CA PRO A 71 2.42 6.74 6.92
C PRO A 71 2.92 7.13 5.53
N ALA A 72 2.34 8.16 4.90
CA ALA A 72 2.81 8.62 3.60
C ALA A 72 4.26 9.08 3.67
N MET A 73 4.60 9.88 4.68
CA MET A 73 5.97 10.37 4.86
C MET A 73 6.93 9.22 5.18
N PHE A 74 6.51 8.27 6.00
CA PHE A 74 7.35 7.11 6.31
C PHE A 74 7.75 6.37 5.04
N PHE A 75 6.76 6.01 4.19
CA PHE A 75 7.05 5.24 2.98
C PHE A 75 7.81 6.04 1.94
N TYR A 76 7.55 7.33 1.86
CA TYR A 76 8.24 8.20 0.91
C TYR A 76 9.69 8.42 1.28
N LEU A 77 10.01 8.55 2.58
CA LEU A 77 11.34 8.89 3.05
C LEU A 77 12.21 7.68 3.41
N ASP A 78 11.63 6.49 3.49
CA ASP A 78 12.38 5.32 3.92
C ASP A 78 13.54 5.00 2.97
N GLU A 79 14.73 4.87 3.53
CA GLU A 79 15.96 4.66 2.77
C GLU A 79 15.95 3.37 1.96
N ASP A 80 15.42 2.29 2.53
CA ASP A 80 15.41 1.00 1.84
C ASP A 80 14.38 0.98 0.72
N LEU A 81 13.21 1.58 0.96
CA LEU A 81 12.17 1.65 -0.06
C LEU A 81 12.55 2.54 -1.22
N LYS A 82 13.40 3.55 -0.99
CA LYS A 82 13.90 4.40 -2.08
C LYS A 82 14.76 3.65 -3.09
N LEU A 83 15.33 2.53 -2.68
CA LEU A 83 16.14 1.69 -3.57
C LEU A 83 15.28 0.76 -4.44
N LEU A 84 13.99 0.69 -4.17
CA LEU A 84 13.04 -0.13 -4.91
C LEU A 84 12.18 0.74 -5.82
N PRO A 85 11.49 0.15 -6.82
CA PRO A 85 10.59 0.89 -7.70
C PRO A 85 9.26 1.19 -7.00
N VAL A 86 9.33 1.87 -5.84
CA VAL A 86 8.18 2.20 -5.01
C VAL A 86 7.70 3.61 -5.30
N GLU A 87 6.40 3.76 -5.51
CA GLU A 87 5.72 5.03 -5.67
C GLU A 87 4.68 5.16 -4.58
N VAL A 88 4.70 6.28 -3.85
CA VAL A 88 3.71 6.57 -2.83
C VAL A 88 2.73 7.58 -3.38
N THR A 89 1.45 7.24 -3.36
CA THR A 89 0.39 8.08 -3.89
C THR A 89 -0.65 8.35 -2.81
N VAL A 90 -0.88 9.63 -2.53
CA VAL A 90 -1.97 10.04 -1.64
C VAL A 90 -3.01 10.68 -2.54
N GLU A 91 -4.10 9.97 -2.79
CA GLU A 91 -5.11 10.38 -3.75
C GLU A 91 -6.45 10.67 -3.06
N ASN A 92 -7.36 11.27 -3.83
CA ASN A 92 -8.69 11.49 -3.31
C ASN A 92 -9.46 10.15 -3.26
N PRO A 93 -10.51 10.06 -2.39
CA PRO A 93 -11.24 8.82 -2.20
C PRO A 93 -11.86 8.25 -3.47
N TYR A 94 -12.24 9.11 -4.39
CA TYR A 94 -12.88 8.69 -5.64
C TYR A 94 -11.93 7.85 -6.49
N ARG A 95 -10.66 8.26 -6.61
CA ARG A 95 -9.67 7.51 -7.40
C ARG A 95 -9.35 6.16 -6.81
N ILE A 96 -9.22 6.10 -5.50
CA ILE A 96 -8.95 4.82 -4.82
C ILE A 96 -10.12 3.86 -5.02
N LYS A 97 -11.36 4.36 -4.92
CA LYS A 97 -12.54 3.55 -5.20
C LYS A 97 -12.57 3.04 -6.63
N GLN A 98 -12.11 3.83 -7.59
CA GLN A 98 -12.02 3.39 -8.98
C GLN A 98 -11.03 2.23 -9.15
N TYR A 99 -9.88 2.30 -8.50
CA TYR A 99 -8.93 1.19 -8.51
C TYR A 99 -9.56 -0.07 -7.91
N SER A 100 -10.22 0.07 -6.77
CA SER A 100 -10.91 -1.06 -6.14
C SER A 100 -11.95 -1.69 -7.06
N ARG A 101 -12.72 -0.86 -7.78
CA ARG A 101 -13.73 -1.33 -8.72
C ARG A 101 -13.12 -2.08 -9.91
N MET A 102 -11.98 -1.64 -10.40
CA MET A 102 -11.27 -2.33 -11.47
C MET A 102 -10.91 -3.76 -11.07
N PHE A 103 -10.50 -3.94 -9.82
CA PHE A 103 -10.18 -5.27 -9.31
C PHE A 103 -11.44 -6.08 -8.99
N ASP A 104 -12.49 -5.44 -8.48
CA ASP A 104 -13.73 -6.12 -8.10
C ASP A 104 -14.51 -6.61 -9.32
N GLN A 105 -14.45 -5.91 -10.45
CA GLN A 105 -15.14 -6.31 -11.66
C GLN A 105 -14.74 -7.68 -12.17
N ASP A 106 -13.56 -8.12 -11.85
CA ASP A 106 -13.04 -9.40 -12.31
C ASP A 106 -13.36 -10.54 -11.36
N LYS A 107 -13.98 -10.24 -10.23
CA LYS A 107 -14.45 -11.26 -9.27
C LYS A 107 -15.84 -11.78 -9.60
N THR A 108 -16.49 -11.13 -10.50
CA THR A 108 -17.81 -11.56 -10.96
C THR A 108 -17.68 -12.38 -12.22
#